data_f4da6901a725bc04cf5d828e95fbf31e
#
_entry.id   f4da6901a725bc04cf5d828e95fbf31e
#
_cell.length_a   1.000
_cell.length_b   1.000
_cell.length_c   1.000
_cell.angle_alpha   90.00
_cell.angle_beta   90.00
_cell.angle_gamma   90.00
#
_symmetry.space_group_name_H-M   'P 1'
#
loop_
_entity.id
_entity.type
_entity.pdbx_description
1 polymer ?
#
loop_
_entity_poly.entity_id
_entity_poly.type
_entity_poly.pdbx_seq_one_letter_code
_entity_poly.pdbx_strand_id
1 'polypeptide(L)'
;MRDPDRLILSYAQLCEIHRTYFPDMREGQFLLNLLGWINSTKKRDPFFVESKEFLDLAKEYPKANSPWYQGWDVLGGKNGQK
;
A
#
# COMPACT_ATOMS: atom_id res chain seq x y z
N MET A 1 -7.03 -24.20 9.40
CA MET A 1 -5.76 -23.77 8.78
C MET A 1 -6.03 -22.90 7.57
N ARG A 2 -5.25 -21.84 7.41
CA ARG A 2 -5.43 -20.97 6.25
C ARG A 2 -4.92 -21.63 4.99
N ASP A 3 -5.60 -21.35 3.89
CA ASP A 3 -5.16 -21.82 2.59
C ASP A 3 -3.86 -21.09 2.20
N PRO A 4 -2.75 -21.78 2.02
CA PRO A 4 -1.50 -21.11 1.67
C PRO A 4 -1.53 -20.42 0.30
N ASP A 5 -2.42 -20.85 -0.59
CA ASP A 5 -2.50 -20.26 -1.92
C ASP A 5 -3.02 -18.83 -1.89
N ARG A 6 -3.61 -18.40 -0.78
CA ARG A 6 -4.03 -17.01 -0.64
C ARG A 6 -2.86 -16.05 -0.75
N LEU A 7 -1.68 -16.55 -0.42
CA LEU A 7 -0.48 -15.71 -0.44
C LEU A 7 -0.06 -15.32 -1.86
N ILE A 8 -0.36 -16.18 -2.82
CA ILE A 8 -0.02 -15.89 -4.22
C ILE A 8 -0.71 -14.61 -4.64
N LEU A 9 -2.00 -14.52 -4.40
CA LEU A 9 -2.77 -13.35 -4.78
C LEU A 9 -2.39 -12.12 -3.95
N SER A 10 -2.17 -12.33 -2.65
CA SER A 10 -1.78 -11.24 -1.78
C SER A 10 -0.48 -10.59 -2.21
N TYR A 11 0.54 -11.39 -2.47
CA TYR A 11 1.82 -10.86 -2.90
C TYR A 11 1.75 -10.27 -4.29
N ALA A 12 0.91 -10.84 -5.16
CA ALA A 12 0.73 -10.29 -6.50
C ALA A 12 0.13 -8.88 -6.44
N GLN A 13 -0.86 -8.69 -5.60
CA GLN A 13 -1.47 -7.37 -5.45
C GLN A 13 -0.53 -6.38 -4.79
N LEU A 14 0.23 -6.82 -3.81
CA LEU A 14 1.22 -5.98 -3.17
C LEU A 14 2.31 -5.55 -4.16
N CYS A 15 2.72 -6.49 -5.00
CA CYS A 15 3.69 -6.21 -6.05
C CYS A 15 3.17 -5.15 -7.01
N GLU A 16 1.90 -5.24 -7.38
CA GLU A 16 1.27 -4.27 -8.27
C GLU A 16 1.29 -2.88 -7.67
N ILE A 17 0.98 -2.77 -6.39
CA ILE A 17 1.02 -1.49 -5.69
C ILE A 17 2.42 -0.92 -5.68
N HIS A 18 3.40 -1.75 -5.35
CA HIS A 18 4.79 -1.33 -5.30
C HIS A 18 5.26 -0.85 -6.67
N ARG A 19 5.00 -1.64 -7.69
CA ARG A 19 5.44 -1.34 -9.05
C ARG A 19 4.79 -0.08 -9.60
N THR A 20 3.52 0.11 -9.30
CA THR A 20 2.75 1.20 -9.87
C THR A 20 2.99 2.53 -9.16
N TYR A 21 3.06 2.49 -7.85
CA TYR A 21 3.08 3.74 -7.07
C TYR A 21 4.41 4.04 -6.38
N PHE A 22 5.28 3.06 -6.29
CA PHE A 22 6.58 3.25 -5.61
C PHE A 22 7.70 2.55 -6.36
N PRO A 23 7.81 2.77 -7.70
CA PRO A 23 8.75 1.98 -8.50
C PRO A 23 10.21 2.19 -8.15
N ASP A 24 10.54 3.32 -7.53
CA ASP A 24 11.92 3.63 -7.18
C ASP A 24 12.34 3.10 -5.83
N MET A 25 11.40 2.54 -5.07
CA MET A 25 11.73 1.98 -3.77
C MET A 25 12.13 0.52 -3.89
N ARG A 26 13.15 0.16 -3.13
CA ARG A 26 13.50 -1.25 -3.00
C ARG A 26 12.46 -1.94 -2.14
N GLU A 27 12.39 -3.25 -2.27
CA GLU A 27 11.38 -4.04 -1.56
C GLU A 27 11.38 -3.78 -0.06
N GLY A 28 12.55 -3.75 0.55
CA GLY A 28 12.66 -3.51 1.98
C GLY A 28 12.16 -2.12 2.37
N GLN A 29 12.50 -1.12 1.56
CA GLN A 29 12.04 0.24 1.82
C GLN A 29 10.52 0.34 1.75
N PHE A 30 9.96 -0.21 0.69
CA PHE A 30 8.51 -0.16 0.50
C PHE A 30 7.80 -0.88 1.65
N LEU A 31 8.25 -2.08 1.97
CA LEU A 31 7.59 -2.87 3.00
C LEU A 31 7.71 -2.24 4.38
N LEU A 32 8.89 -1.76 4.75
CA LEU A 32 9.07 -1.14 6.06
C LEU A 32 8.26 0.15 6.17
N ASN A 33 8.20 0.92 5.11
CA ASN A 33 7.43 2.15 5.14
C ASN A 33 5.94 1.86 5.24
N LEU A 34 5.46 0.87 4.50
CA LEU A 34 4.06 0.47 4.57
C LEU A 34 3.70 -0.03 5.97
N LEU A 35 4.52 -0.90 6.53
CA LEU A 35 4.27 -1.44 7.86
C LEU A 35 4.31 -0.37 8.93
N GLY A 36 5.27 0.55 8.82
CA GLY A 36 5.36 1.67 9.74
C GLY A 36 4.14 2.58 9.67
N TRP A 37 3.65 2.82 8.46
CA TRP A 37 2.45 3.64 8.27
C TRP A 37 1.22 2.98 8.89
N ILE A 38 1.08 1.67 8.70
CA ILE A 38 -0.03 0.93 9.31
C ILE A 38 0.02 1.08 10.82
N ASN A 39 1.20 0.90 11.39
CA ASN A 39 1.36 0.98 12.83
C ASN A 39 1.11 2.38 13.37
N SER A 40 1.69 3.39 12.76
CA SER A 40 1.63 4.74 13.29
C SER A 40 0.36 5.48 12.93
N THR A 41 -0.13 5.33 11.71
CA THR A 41 -1.28 6.09 11.25
C THR A 41 -2.60 5.37 11.51
N LYS A 42 -2.61 4.07 11.31
CA LYS A 42 -3.82 3.28 11.52
C LYS A 42 -3.90 2.68 12.91
N LYS A 43 -2.83 2.82 13.68
CA LYS A 43 -2.78 2.29 15.05
C LYS A 43 -3.01 0.79 15.12
N ARG A 44 -2.52 0.08 14.11
CA ARG A 44 -2.65 -1.37 14.04
C ARG A 44 -1.26 -2.00 14.02
N ASP A 45 -1.10 -3.12 14.71
CA ASP A 45 0.14 -3.87 14.63
C ASP A 45 0.05 -4.77 13.40
N PRO A 46 0.88 -4.54 12.38
CA PRO A 46 0.78 -5.33 11.14
C PRO A 46 0.97 -6.82 11.36
N PHE A 47 1.63 -7.21 12.45
CA PHE A 47 1.83 -8.62 12.76
C PHE A 47 0.51 -9.36 12.90
N PHE A 48 -0.52 -8.67 13.38
CA PHE A 48 -1.82 -9.29 13.66
C PHE A 48 -2.88 -8.97 12.61
N VAL A 49 -2.53 -8.29 11.54
CA VAL A 49 -3.49 -7.92 10.51
C VAL A 49 -3.65 -9.08 9.52
N GLU A 50 -4.91 -9.48 9.28
CA GLU A 50 -5.19 -10.56 8.33
C GLU A 50 -5.01 -10.09 6.89
N SER A 51 -4.83 -11.05 5.99
CA SER A 51 -4.47 -10.76 4.60
C SER A 51 -5.42 -9.79 3.91
N LYS A 52 -6.73 -9.99 4.09
CA LYS A 52 -7.69 -9.11 3.43
C LYS A 52 -7.57 -7.68 3.91
N GLU A 53 -7.49 -7.50 5.21
CA GLU A 53 -7.36 -6.17 5.78
C GLU A 53 -6.02 -5.55 5.42
N PHE A 54 -4.97 -6.36 5.40
CA PHE A 54 -3.66 -5.89 5.02
C PHE A 54 -3.66 -5.32 3.60
N LEU A 55 -4.32 -6.02 2.68
CA LEU A 55 -4.41 -5.53 1.30
C LEU A 55 -5.24 -4.26 1.19
N ASP A 56 -6.30 -4.17 1.98
CA ASP A 56 -7.11 -2.95 1.99
C ASP A 56 -6.27 -1.76 2.46
N LEU A 57 -5.46 -1.96 3.49
CA LEU A 57 -4.58 -0.91 3.99
C LEU A 57 -3.48 -0.59 2.98
N ALA A 58 -2.95 -1.61 2.32
CA ALA A 58 -1.92 -1.41 1.31
C ALA A 58 -2.44 -0.61 0.13
N LYS A 59 -3.71 -0.80 -0.23
CA LYS A 59 -4.32 -0.03 -1.31
C LYS A 59 -4.57 1.42 -0.91
N GLU A 60 -4.74 1.67 0.37
CA GLU A 60 -4.95 3.02 0.87
C GLU A 60 -3.65 3.81 0.97
N TYR A 61 -2.56 3.11 1.22
CA TYR A 61 -1.26 3.74 1.45
C TYR A 61 -0.82 4.69 0.33
N PRO A 62 -0.95 4.33 -0.97
CA PRO A 62 -0.50 5.23 -2.03
C PRO A 62 -1.29 6.53 -2.11
N LYS A 63 -2.54 6.52 -1.69
CA LYS A 63 -3.38 7.71 -1.77
C LYS A 63 -2.78 8.89 -1.03
N ALA A 64 -2.10 8.61 0.07
CA ALA A 64 -1.52 9.66 0.88
C ALA A 64 -0.01 9.78 0.74
N ASN A 65 0.64 8.78 0.16
CA ASN A 65 2.10 8.68 0.24
C ASN A 65 2.83 8.56 -1.07
N SER A 66 2.14 8.35 -2.18
CA SER A 66 2.80 8.19 -3.46
C SER A 66 2.66 9.41 -4.34
N PRO A 67 3.77 9.93 -4.89
CA PRO A 67 3.68 11.00 -5.87
C PRO A 67 3.12 10.51 -7.21
N TRP A 68 3.05 9.19 -7.39
CA TRP A 68 2.54 8.61 -8.64
C TRP A 68 1.06 8.29 -8.60
N TYR A 69 0.40 8.51 -7.44
CA TYR A 69 -1.02 8.21 -7.35
C TYR A 69 -1.84 9.25 -8.10
N GLN A 70 -2.58 8.80 -9.09
CA GLN A 70 -3.32 9.68 -9.98
C GLN A 70 -4.71 10.03 -9.49
N GLY A 71 -5.24 9.26 -8.58
CA GLY A 71 -6.62 9.43 -8.16
C GLY A 71 -6.92 10.75 -7.49
N TRP A 72 -5.97 11.29 -6.74
CA TRP A 72 -6.19 12.55 -6.04
C TRP A 72 -5.82 13.75 -6.91
N ASP A 73 -5.03 13.50 -7.91
CA ASP A 73 -4.48 14.54 -8.73
C ASP A 73 -5.45 15.10 -9.75
N VAL A 74 -6.27 14.27 -10.24
CA VAL A 74 -7.19 14.63 -11.26
C VAL A 74 -8.11 15.73 -10.85
N LEU A 75 -8.21 15.89 -9.62
CA LEU A 75 -9.11 16.85 -9.14
C LEU A 75 -8.51 18.21 -9.01
N GLY A 76 -7.60 18.20 -9.37
CA GLY A 76 -7.23 19.11 -9.42
C GLY A 76 -6.70 19.71 -9.09
N GLY A 77 -6.68 18.82 -8.85
CA GLY A 77 -6.33 19.11 -8.94
C GLY A 77 -5.83 19.44 -8.59
N LYS A 78 -5.63 19.35 -8.48
CA LYS A 78 -5.15 19.58 -8.53
C LYS A 78 -4.77 19.94 -8.49
N ASN A 79 -4.96 19.87 -8.13
CA ASN A 79 -4.57 20.14 -8.42
C ASN A 79 -4.19 20.48 -8.39
N GLY A 80 -4.20 20.48 -8.03
CA GLY A 80 -3.93 20.66 -8.36
C GLY A 80 -3.56 20.84 -8.22
N GLN A 81 -3.29 20.75 -8.18
CA GLN A 81 -3.00 20.84 -8.42
C GLN A 81 -2.81 20.89 -8.61
N LYS A 82 -2.84 21.02 -8.49
CA LYS A 82 -2.74 20.99 -8.83
C LYS A 82 -2.58 21.20 -8.83
#